data_ba31625e820be9d82a9f6d73477ee09c
#
_entry.id   ba31625e820be9d82a9f6d73477ee09c
#
_cell.length_a   1.000
_cell.length_b   1.000
_cell.length_c   1.000
_cell.angle_alpha   90.00
_cell.angle_beta   90.00
_cell.angle_gamma   90.00
#
_symmetry.space_group_name_H-M   'P 1'
#
loop_
_entity.id
_entity.type
_entity.pdbx_description
1 polymer ?
#
loop_
_entity_poly.entity_id
_entity_poly.type
_entity_poly.pdbx_seq_one_letter_code
_entity_poly.pdbx_strand_id
1 'polypeptide(L)'
;MKIILYIRGEVHLELRKEKEVVKKLSLFMRFLNRVEIVGNKLPDPVTIFVILWFLIIGISAIVANSGVTAVHPGTGETVAAVNLLSKEQMQLFLKNVVSNFTSFAPLGLVLVTMLGAGLAEKVGMMESLLKSFAGKIPPQLVTATTILVGIVANCVADAGFVVFPPLAALIYLGIGRHPLTGMFAAYAGVAAGFSANIIISMSDALVAGFTIPAAQIIEASYISTPAMNYYFLCASSVLLTVVGTFVTERYIAPRFDGTPYEDTGYDATAEVTGKEKKALKYAGLSVLVFVVIVVALCIGPNAFMADTETGSLVSSNSTLMAGMVPLITLLFFIPGVVYGVVAGKIKSDKDVAALLYDSISGMGSYIVLAFAAGQFLALFNASNLSSLLAIIGAEWLENVGLTGPTLIIAFVLFSGVINLFVGSMSAKWAIMAPIFVPMFMLLGYSPALTQMAYRIGDSITNPISPIFTYFPVILAYAKKYDKDMGIGTIMSAMLPYSLVFAIAWILLLLVFIVFNLPLGIGGSIYMTM
;
A
#
# COMPACT_ATOMS: atom_id res chain seq x y z
N MET A 1 55.76 -3.97 -1.36
CA MET A 1 55.49 -3.84 -2.80
C MET A 1 54.77 -5.05 -3.38
N LYS A 2 55.11 -6.31 -3.07
CA LYS A 2 54.40 -7.52 -3.57
C LYS A 2 52.98 -7.68 -3.06
N ILE A 3 52.65 -7.30 -1.82
CA ILE A 3 51.29 -7.40 -1.24
C ILE A 3 50.32 -6.40 -1.86
N ILE A 4 50.75 -5.19 -2.20
CA ILE A 4 49.92 -4.17 -2.86
C ILE A 4 49.59 -4.56 -4.31
N LEU A 5 50.51 -5.27 -4.98
CA LEU A 5 50.26 -5.79 -6.34
C LEU A 5 49.30 -6.97 -6.34
N TYR A 6 49.31 -7.81 -5.28
CA TYR A 6 48.40 -8.94 -5.12
C TYR A 6 46.96 -8.45 -4.88
N ILE A 7 46.75 -7.50 -3.96
CA ILE A 7 45.45 -6.88 -3.68
C ILE A 7 44.91 -6.13 -4.91
N ARG A 8 45.75 -5.43 -5.68
CA ARG A 8 45.33 -4.79 -6.95
C ARG A 8 44.94 -5.81 -8.01
N GLY A 9 45.60 -6.97 -8.05
CA GLY A 9 45.27 -8.05 -9.00
C GLY A 9 43.93 -8.71 -8.67
N GLU A 10 43.61 -8.97 -7.42
CA GLU A 10 42.35 -9.54 -6.99
C GLU A 10 41.17 -8.56 -7.19
N VAL A 11 41.34 -7.30 -6.82
CA VAL A 11 40.33 -6.26 -7.07
C VAL A 11 40.06 -6.07 -8.57
N HIS A 12 41.11 -6.15 -9.42
CA HIS A 12 40.91 -6.09 -10.87
C HIS A 12 40.24 -7.34 -11.46
N LEU A 13 40.46 -8.51 -10.87
CA LEU A 13 39.78 -9.75 -11.26
C LEU A 13 38.31 -9.77 -10.83
N GLU A 14 38.00 -9.28 -9.62
CA GLU A 14 36.61 -9.11 -9.18
C GLU A 14 35.86 -8.09 -10.03
N LEU A 15 36.44 -6.93 -10.29
CA LEU A 15 35.87 -5.91 -11.18
C LEU A 15 35.69 -6.40 -12.62
N ARG A 16 36.54 -7.31 -13.09
CA ARG A 16 36.39 -7.95 -14.40
C ARG A 16 35.28 -9.00 -14.41
N LYS A 17 35.18 -9.80 -13.34
CA LYS A 17 34.08 -10.77 -13.16
C LYS A 17 32.72 -10.04 -13.04
N GLU A 18 32.63 -8.96 -12.26
CA GLU A 18 31.44 -8.13 -12.20
C GLU A 18 31.06 -7.54 -13.58
N LYS A 19 32.04 -7.03 -14.34
CA LYS A 19 31.79 -6.52 -15.69
C LYS A 19 31.37 -7.60 -16.70
N GLU A 20 31.85 -8.82 -16.56
CA GLU A 20 31.42 -9.95 -17.40
C GLU A 20 30.04 -10.48 -17.02
N VAL A 21 29.70 -10.49 -15.73
CA VAL A 21 28.34 -10.82 -15.25
C VAL A 21 27.34 -9.77 -15.73
N VAL A 22 27.69 -8.49 -15.66
CA VAL A 22 26.83 -7.39 -16.18
C VAL A 22 26.64 -7.49 -17.70
N LYS A 23 27.60 -8.00 -18.45
CA LYS A 23 27.48 -8.19 -19.91
C LYS A 23 26.54 -9.32 -20.31
N LYS A 24 26.31 -10.30 -19.41
CA LYS A 24 25.40 -11.44 -19.62
C LYS A 24 23.97 -11.18 -19.15
N LEU A 25 23.69 -10.07 -18.46
CA LEU A 25 22.35 -9.73 -17.99
C LEU A 25 21.45 -9.38 -19.19
N SER A 26 20.21 -9.90 -19.18
CA SER A 26 19.18 -9.53 -20.16
C SER A 26 18.94 -8.01 -20.15
N LEU A 27 18.43 -7.43 -21.24
CA LEU A 27 18.09 -5.99 -21.31
C LEU A 27 17.20 -5.55 -20.14
N PHE A 28 16.27 -6.43 -19.74
CA PHE A 28 15.39 -6.18 -18.60
C PHE A 28 16.16 -6.11 -17.28
N MET A 29 17.08 -7.02 -17.03
CA MET A 29 17.92 -7.00 -15.83
C MET A 29 18.85 -5.78 -15.77
N ARG A 30 19.33 -5.30 -16.91
CA ARG A 30 20.09 -4.03 -16.98
C ARG A 30 19.22 -2.82 -16.66
N PHE A 31 17.98 -2.85 -17.11
CA PHE A 31 16.99 -1.81 -16.76
C PHE A 31 16.73 -1.81 -15.25
N LEU A 32 16.47 -2.96 -14.65
CA LEU A 32 16.21 -3.08 -13.20
C LEU A 32 17.42 -2.68 -12.34
N ASN A 33 18.64 -3.05 -12.74
CA ASN A 33 19.87 -2.56 -12.08
C ASN A 33 20.01 -1.03 -12.15
N ARG A 34 19.63 -0.41 -13.28
CA ARG A 34 19.61 1.06 -13.37
C ARG A 34 18.54 1.66 -12.46
N VAL A 35 17.36 1.05 -12.40
CA VAL A 35 16.27 1.47 -11.49
C VAL A 35 16.75 1.42 -10.05
N GLU A 36 17.43 0.36 -9.63
CA GLU A 36 18.02 0.23 -8.29
C GLU A 36 19.04 1.34 -8.01
N ILE A 37 20.00 1.55 -8.92
CA ILE A 37 21.04 2.58 -8.76
C ILE A 37 20.44 3.99 -8.69
N VAL A 38 19.43 4.27 -9.52
CA VAL A 38 18.73 5.56 -9.52
C VAL A 38 17.85 5.71 -8.29
N GLY A 39 17.07 4.66 -7.94
CA GLY A 39 16.20 4.65 -6.78
C GLY A 39 16.95 4.89 -5.48
N ASN A 40 18.11 4.23 -5.30
CA ASN A 40 18.97 4.41 -4.12
C ASN A 40 19.64 5.80 -4.04
N LYS A 41 19.61 6.60 -5.13
CA LYS A 41 20.09 7.99 -5.14
C LYS A 41 18.98 9.00 -4.89
N LEU A 42 17.71 8.58 -4.91
CA LEU A 42 16.61 9.48 -4.60
C LEU A 42 16.70 9.92 -3.13
N PRO A 43 16.42 11.19 -2.84
CA PRO A 43 16.33 11.66 -1.48
C PRO A 43 15.22 10.93 -0.70
N ASP A 44 15.32 10.96 0.63
CA ASP A 44 14.24 10.54 1.51
C ASP A 44 12.91 11.25 1.14
N PRO A 45 11.75 10.58 1.23
CA PRO A 45 10.45 11.18 0.91
C PRO A 45 10.19 12.52 1.59
N VAL A 46 10.63 12.72 2.83
CA VAL A 46 10.52 14.01 3.54
C VAL A 46 11.30 15.08 2.79
N THR A 47 12.53 14.78 2.36
CA THR A 47 13.37 15.70 1.59
C THR A 47 12.75 16.05 0.24
N ILE A 48 12.11 15.06 -0.42
CA ILE A 48 11.37 15.30 -1.67
C ILE A 48 10.26 16.33 -1.44
N PHE A 49 9.45 16.19 -0.38
CA PHE A 49 8.40 17.16 -0.07
C PHE A 49 8.95 18.54 0.24
N VAL A 50 10.06 18.64 0.98
CA VAL A 50 10.72 19.94 1.24
C VAL A 50 11.20 20.60 -0.07
N ILE A 51 11.78 19.82 -0.99
CA ILE A 51 12.14 20.32 -2.33
C ILE A 51 10.87 20.81 -3.06
N LEU A 52 9.78 20.04 -3.01
CA LEU A 52 8.52 20.41 -3.63
C LEU A 52 7.92 21.70 -3.04
N TRP A 53 8.09 22.00 -1.74
CA TRP A 53 7.66 23.29 -1.18
C TRP A 53 8.31 24.46 -1.91
N PHE A 54 9.65 24.44 -2.01
CA PHE A 54 10.39 25.51 -2.69
C PHE A 54 10.07 25.59 -4.19
N LEU A 55 9.90 24.44 -4.84
CA LEU A 55 9.49 24.37 -6.23
C LEU A 55 8.09 24.99 -6.45
N ILE A 56 7.10 24.64 -5.63
CA ILE A 56 5.74 25.19 -5.72
C ILE A 56 5.75 26.71 -5.48
N ILE A 57 6.48 27.18 -4.47
CA ILE A 57 6.62 28.61 -4.20
C ILE A 57 7.23 29.33 -5.40
N GLY A 58 8.32 28.81 -5.98
CA GLY A 58 8.97 29.40 -7.15
C GLY A 58 8.09 29.36 -8.41
N ILE A 59 7.50 28.18 -8.71
CA ILE A 59 6.62 27.99 -9.87
C ILE A 59 5.38 28.89 -9.76
N SER A 60 4.78 29.01 -8.56
CA SER A 60 3.61 29.86 -8.34
C SER A 60 3.89 31.32 -8.71
N ALA A 61 5.07 31.84 -8.35
CA ALA A 61 5.48 33.20 -8.70
C ALA A 61 5.66 33.38 -10.22
N ILE A 62 6.28 32.39 -10.89
CA ILE A 62 6.48 32.44 -12.33
C ILE A 62 5.14 32.37 -13.08
N VAL A 63 4.26 31.42 -12.71
CA VAL A 63 2.97 31.22 -13.37
C VAL A 63 2.03 32.39 -13.11
N ALA A 64 1.99 32.93 -11.88
CA ALA A 64 1.18 34.11 -11.57
C ALA A 64 1.63 35.34 -12.37
N ASN A 65 2.95 35.54 -12.54
CA ASN A 65 3.48 36.65 -13.32
C ASN A 65 3.29 36.45 -14.84
N SER A 66 3.14 35.24 -15.33
CA SER A 66 2.88 34.96 -16.75
C SER A 66 1.40 35.14 -17.13
N GLY A 67 0.49 35.34 -16.17
CA GLY A 67 -0.94 35.56 -16.41
C GLY A 67 -1.69 34.30 -16.92
N VAL A 68 -1.15 33.13 -16.70
CA VAL A 68 -1.83 31.86 -17.07
C VAL A 68 -3.10 31.70 -16.25
N THR A 69 -4.22 31.51 -16.95
CA THR A 69 -5.54 31.26 -16.37
C THR A 69 -6.21 30.08 -17.06
N ALA A 70 -7.14 29.43 -16.38
CA ALA A 70 -8.02 28.40 -16.94
C ALA A 70 -9.46 28.62 -16.44
N VAL A 71 -10.45 28.19 -17.19
CA VAL A 71 -11.86 28.27 -16.77
C VAL A 71 -12.25 26.96 -16.14
N HIS A 72 -12.73 27.00 -14.91
CA HIS A 72 -13.20 25.81 -14.20
C HIS A 72 -14.47 25.28 -14.89
N PRO A 73 -14.49 24.06 -15.43
CA PRO A 73 -15.60 23.59 -16.27
C PRO A 73 -16.93 23.43 -15.51
N GLY A 74 -16.88 23.16 -14.20
CA GLY A 74 -18.08 22.99 -13.37
C GLY A 74 -18.69 24.31 -12.87
N THR A 75 -17.85 25.32 -12.53
CA THR A 75 -18.31 26.58 -11.95
C THR A 75 -18.32 27.74 -12.97
N GLY A 76 -17.60 27.61 -14.07
CA GLY A 76 -17.39 28.69 -15.06
C GLY A 76 -16.47 29.82 -14.56
N GLU A 77 -15.89 29.72 -13.36
CA GLU A 77 -15.00 30.73 -12.80
C GLU A 77 -13.61 30.64 -13.41
N THR A 78 -12.98 31.80 -13.59
CA THR A 78 -11.58 31.86 -14.04
C THR A 78 -10.64 31.63 -12.86
N VAL A 79 -9.87 30.55 -12.94
CA VAL A 79 -8.82 30.21 -11.99
C VAL A 79 -7.49 30.82 -12.46
N ALA A 80 -6.85 31.59 -11.59
CA ALA A 80 -5.52 32.16 -11.81
C ALA A 80 -4.54 31.68 -10.72
N ALA A 81 -3.26 31.57 -11.07
CA ALA A 81 -2.23 31.25 -10.09
C ALA A 81 -2.05 32.38 -9.07
N VAL A 82 -1.84 32.01 -7.82
CA VAL A 82 -1.52 32.93 -6.74
C VAL A 82 -0.02 32.91 -6.46
N ASN A 83 0.61 34.09 -6.44
CA ASN A 83 2.04 34.22 -6.14
C ASN A 83 2.30 34.00 -4.65
N LEU A 84 2.84 32.84 -4.29
CA LEU A 84 3.15 32.50 -2.90
C LEU A 84 4.33 33.30 -2.31
N LEU A 85 5.14 33.97 -3.12
CA LEU A 85 6.20 34.88 -2.64
C LEU A 85 5.64 36.24 -2.20
N SER A 86 4.35 36.53 -2.39
CA SER A 86 3.75 37.77 -1.88
C SER A 86 3.82 37.81 -0.35
N LYS A 87 3.90 39.02 0.20
CA LYS A 87 4.00 39.24 1.65
C LYS A 87 2.81 38.61 2.38
N GLU A 88 1.60 38.76 1.83
CA GLU A 88 0.36 38.23 2.42
C GLU A 88 0.39 36.70 2.48
N GLN A 89 0.78 36.05 1.39
CA GLN A 89 0.81 34.59 1.31
C GLN A 89 1.89 33.97 2.21
N MET A 90 3.07 34.59 2.28
CA MET A 90 4.13 34.17 3.19
C MET A 90 3.73 34.33 4.67
N GLN A 91 3.04 35.41 5.01
CA GLN A 91 2.51 35.60 6.36
C GLN A 91 1.41 34.58 6.68
N LEU A 92 0.52 34.30 5.73
CA LEU A 92 -0.55 33.30 5.89
C LEU A 92 0.04 31.89 6.07
N PHE A 93 1.04 31.54 5.27
CA PHE A 93 1.73 30.26 5.41
C PHE A 93 2.33 30.10 6.81
N LEU A 94 3.10 31.08 7.29
CA LEU A 94 3.72 31.03 8.62
C LEU A 94 2.69 30.92 9.76
N LYS A 95 1.56 31.60 9.65
CA LYS A 95 0.48 31.50 10.63
C LYS A 95 -0.18 30.11 10.66
N ASN A 96 -0.22 29.42 9.52
CA ASN A 96 -0.97 28.18 9.34
C ASN A 96 -0.09 26.92 9.39
N VAL A 97 1.23 27.01 9.59
CA VAL A 97 2.12 25.84 9.63
C VAL A 97 1.62 24.74 10.58
N VAL A 98 1.18 25.12 11.78
CA VAL A 98 0.69 24.15 12.78
C VAL A 98 -0.65 23.58 12.34
N SER A 99 -1.60 24.41 11.90
CA SER A 99 -2.93 23.94 11.47
C SER A 99 -2.85 23.08 10.21
N ASN A 100 -2.01 23.42 9.25
CA ASN A 100 -1.77 22.59 8.05
C ASN A 100 -1.32 21.16 8.41
N PHE A 101 -0.53 21.02 9.48
CA PHE A 101 -0.10 19.71 9.98
C PHE A 101 -1.21 19.00 10.76
N THR A 102 -1.82 19.68 11.74
CA THR A 102 -2.80 19.04 12.63
C THR A 102 -4.12 18.71 11.92
N SER A 103 -4.49 19.49 10.89
CA SER A 103 -5.66 19.24 10.05
C SER A 103 -5.36 18.34 8.85
N PHE A 104 -4.12 17.82 8.70
CA PHE A 104 -3.78 16.92 7.62
C PHE A 104 -4.49 15.57 7.82
N ALA A 105 -5.53 15.33 7.02
CA ALA A 105 -6.45 14.23 7.21
C ALA A 105 -5.78 12.84 7.40
N PRO A 106 -4.75 12.45 6.63
CA PRO A 106 -4.09 11.17 6.82
C PRO A 106 -3.43 10.99 8.19
N LEU A 107 -2.97 12.08 8.84
CA LEU A 107 -2.27 11.99 10.12
C LEU A 107 -3.14 11.33 11.20
N GLY A 108 -4.35 11.84 11.41
CA GLY A 108 -5.27 11.31 12.41
C GLY A 108 -5.74 9.90 12.08
N LEU A 109 -6.10 9.66 10.81
CA LEU A 109 -6.60 8.36 10.36
C LEU A 109 -5.59 7.24 10.63
N VAL A 110 -4.32 7.44 10.26
CA VAL A 110 -3.27 6.43 10.42
C VAL A 110 -2.90 6.22 11.87
N LEU A 111 -2.69 7.29 12.64
CA LEU A 111 -2.31 7.15 14.05
C LEU A 111 -3.38 6.44 14.87
N VAL A 112 -4.67 6.75 14.65
CA VAL A 112 -5.78 6.09 15.33
C VAL A 112 -5.83 4.60 14.96
N THR A 113 -5.70 4.27 13.68
CA THR A 113 -5.72 2.86 13.25
C THR A 113 -4.54 2.07 13.83
N MET A 114 -3.36 2.69 13.95
CA MET A 114 -2.16 2.06 14.53
C MET A 114 -2.29 1.77 16.02
N LEU A 115 -3.12 2.47 16.77
CA LEU A 115 -3.39 2.10 18.16
C LEU A 115 -4.00 0.69 18.28
N GLY A 116 -4.83 0.28 17.32
CA GLY A 116 -5.40 -1.07 17.30
C GLY A 116 -4.48 -2.09 16.65
N ALA A 117 -4.15 -1.86 15.38
CA ALA A 117 -3.36 -2.80 14.59
C ALA A 117 -1.96 -3.01 15.17
N GLY A 118 -1.28 -1.94 15.58
CA GLY A 118 0.04 -2.01 16.16
C GLY A 118 0.07 -2.72 17.52
N LEU A 119 -0.93 -2.54 18.38
CA LEU A 119 -1.06 -3.31 19.63
C LEU A 119 -1.22 -4.81 19.33
N ALA A 120 -2.09 -5.17 18.39
CA ALA A 120 -2.31 -6.55 17.98
C ALA A 120 -1.05 -7.20 17.40
N GLU A 121 -0.22 -6.44 16.69
CA GLU A 121 1.06 -6.86 16.17
C GLU A 121 2.09 -7.01 17.29
N LYS A 122 2.31 -5.99 18.11
CA LYS A 122 3.32 -5.96 19.17
C LYS A 122 3.09 -7.00 20.25
N VAL A 123 1.82 -7.33 20.55
CA VAL A 123 1.49 -8.42 21.47
C VAL A 123 1.75 -9.81 20.87
N GLY A 124 2.02 -9.91 19.56
CA GLY A 124 2.31 -11.14 18.83
C GLY A 124 1.06 -11.97 18.46
N MET A 125 -0.13 -11.36 18.51
CA MET A 125 -1.37 -12.01 18.08
C MET A 125 -1.32 -12.35 16.60
N MET A 126 -0.82 -11.43 15.78
CA MET A 126 -0.77 -11.58 14.32
C MET A 126 0.20 -12.68 13.89
N GLU A 127 1.36 -12.76 14.54
CA GLU A 127 2.34 -13.83 14.31
C GLU A 127 1.74 -15.21 14.66
N SER A 128 1.10 -15.32 15.83
CA SER A 128 0.43 -16.56 16.25
C SER A 128 -0.73 -16.94 15.34
N LEU A 129 -1.47 -15.94 14.83
CA LEU A 129 -2.56 -16.17 13.87
C LEU A 129 -2.01 -16.77 12.57
N LEU A 130 -0.98 -16.17 11.99
CA LEU A 130 -0.32 -16.67 10.77
C LEU A 130 0.22 -18.09 10.95
N LYS A 131 0.91 -18.36 12.08
CA LYS A 131 1.40 -19.70 12.43
C LYS A 131 0.26 -20.73 12.58
N SER A 132 -0.89 -20.31 13.14
CA SER A 132 -2.04 -21.20 13.33
C SER A 132 -2.70 -21.63 12.02
N PHE A 133 -2.65 -20.82 10.99
CA PHE A 133 -3.15 -21.18 9.67
C PHE A 133 -2.25 -22.22 8.97
N ALA A 134 -0.94 -22.16 9.22
CA ALA A 134 0.07 -22.97 8.55
C ALA A 134 -0.10 -24.50 8.75
N GLY A 135 -0.60 -24.94 9.91
CA GLY A 135 -0.59 -26.35 10.31
C GLY A 135 -1.80 -27.21 9.87
N LYS A 136 -2.78 -26.65 9.11
CA LYS A 136 -4.07 -27.32 8.87
C LYS A 136 -4.48 -27.42 7.40
N ILE A 137 -3.60 -27.09 6.47
CA ILE A 137 -3.95 -26.94 5.04
C ILE A 137 -3.75 -28.26 4.30
N PRO A 138 -4.76 -28.77 3.56
CA PRO A 138 -4.58 -29.90 2.68
C PRO A 138 -3.48 -29.61 1.62
N PRO A 139 -2.57 -30.55 1.30
CA PRO A 139 -1.47 -30.33 0.37
C PRO A 139 -1.90 -29.76 -1.01
N GLN A 140 -3.09 -30.13 -1.48
CA GLN A 140 -3.65 -29.68 -2.76
C GLN A 140 -4.03 -28.18 -2.76
N LEU A 141 -4.33 -27.62 -1.58
CA LEU A 141 -4.76 -26.22 -1.40
C LEU A 141 -3.65 -25.33 -0.83
N VAL A 142 -2.47 -25.89 -0.55
CA VAL A 142 -1.39 -25.14 0.11
C VAL A 142 -1.03 -23.88 -0.67
N THR A 143 -0.86 -23.98 -1.99
CA THR A 143 -0.47 -22.83 -2.80
C THR A 143 -1.56 -21.76 -2.85
N ALA A 144 -2.82 -22.13 -3.07
CA ALA A 144 -3.94 -21.19 -3.08
C ALA A 144 -4.09 -20.51 -1.71
N THR A 145 -3.98 -21.29 -0.64
CA THR A 145 -4.05 -20.74 0.73
C THR A 145 -2.86 -19.84 1.03
N THR A 146 -1.65 -20.19 0.59
CA THR A 146 -0.46 -19.35 0.76
C THR A 146 -0.65 -18.00 0.07
N ILE A 147 -1.11 -17.96 -1.17
CA ILE A 147 -1.38 -16.69 -1.87
C ILE A 147 -2.47 -15.90 -1.14
N LEU A 148 -3.60 -16.52 -0.80
CA LEU A 148 -4.72 -15.85 -0.13
C LEU A 148 -4.31 -15.30 1.25
N VAL A 149 -3.61 -16.09 2.05
CA VAL A 149 -3.12 -15.64 3.36
C VAL A 149 -2.11 -14.51 3.19
N GLY A 150 -1.24 -14.56 2.17
CA GLY A 150 -0.34 -13.48 1.81
C GLY A 150 -1.11 -12.18 1.51
N ILE A 151 -2.16 -12.25 0.69
CA ILE A 151 -3.04 -11.11 0.39
C ILE A 151 -3.67 -10.55 1.67
N VAL A 152 -4.25 -11.41 2.50
CA VAL A 152 -4.91 -10.99 3.75
C VAL A 152 -3.90 -10.49 4.80
N ALA A 153 -2.66 -11.00 4.77
CA ALA A 153 -1.60 -10.55 5.68
C ALA A 153 -1.25 -9.06 5.54
N ASN A 154 -1.62 -8.43 4.42
CA ASN A 154 -1.50 -6.97 4.26
C ASN A 154 -2.34 -6.16 5.26
N CYS A 155 -3.39 -6.75 5.85
CA CYS A 155 -4.13 -6.12 6.95
C CYS A 155 -3.29 -5.95 8.22
N VAL A 156 -2.18 -6.67 8.32
CA VAL A 156 -1.36 -6.84 9.52
C VAL A 156 -0.08 -6.00 9.44
N ALA A 157 -0.06 -4.98 8.60
CA ALA A 157 1.08 -4.10 8.38
C ALA A 157 2.38 -4.88 8.06
N ASP A 158 3.49 -4.54 8.70
CA ASP A 158 4.83 -5.05 8.42
C ASP A 158 5.01 -6.55 8.71
N ALA A 159 4.24 -7.09 9.66
CA ALA A 159 4.34 -8.51 10.06
C ALA A 159 4.01 -9.46 8.90
N GLY A 160 3.11 -9.06 7.99
CA GLY A 160 2.80 -9.83 6.79
C GLY A 160 4.04 -10.08 5.91
N PHE A 161 4.89 -9.09 5.75
CA PHE A 161 6.11 -9.19 4.93
C PHE A 161 7.26 -9.91 5.63
N VAL A 162 7.39 -9.73 6.94
CA VAL A 162 8.54 -10.24 7.71
C VAL A 162 8.32 -11.68 8.16
N VAL A 163 7.08 -12.02 8.59
CA VAL A 163 6.78 -13.31 9.21
C VAL A 163 6.28 -14.34 8.21
N PHE A 164 5.40 -13.92 7.29
CA PHE A 164 4.68 -14.89 6.48
C PHE A 164 5.52 -15.57 5.39
N PRO A 165 6.38 -14.90 4.61
CA PRO A 165 7.21 -15.56 3.60
C PRO A 165 8.12 -16.66 4.16
N PRO A 166 8.90 -16.43 5.25
CA PRO A 166 9.70 -17.51 5.85
C PRO A 166 8.84 -18.64 6.43
N LEU A 167 7.66 -18.32 6.99
CA LEU A 167 6.74 -19.34 7.46
C LEU A 167 6.19 -20.20 6.31
N ALA A 168 5.86 -19.62 5.18
CA ALA A 168 5.44 -20.34 3.99
C ALA A 168 6.56 -21.26 3.44
N ALA A 169 7.83 -20.82 3.52
CA ALA A 169 8.96 -21.68 3.19
C ALA A 169 8.98 -22.96 4.05
N LEU A 170 8.75 -22.82 5.35
CA LEU A 170 8.70 -23.96 6.27
C LEU A 170 7.49 -24.88 6.02
N ILE A 171 6.32 -24.31 5.67
CA ILE A 171 5.14 -25.10 5.29
C ILE A 171 5.44 -25.97 4.07
N TYR A 172 6.08 -25.40 3.04
CA TYR A 172 6.42 -26.13 1.83
C TYR A 172 7.47 -27.21 2.11
N LEU A 173 8.44 -26.91 2.96
CA LEU A 173 9.42 -27.90 3.42
C LEU A 173 8.71 -29.08 4.11
N GLY A 174 7.76 -28.80 5.00
CA GLY A 174 7.00 -29.81 5.73
C GLY A 174 6.15 -30.74 4.85
N ILE A 175 5.77 -30.32 3.65
CA ILE A 175 5.04 -31.13 2.66
C ILE A 175 5.95 -31.70 1.56
N GLY A 176 7.28 -31.60 1.72
CA GLY A 176 8.25 -32.14 0.76
C GLY A 176 8.43 -31.32 -0.53
N ARG A 177 8.07 -30.04 -0.52
CA ARG A 177 8.28 -29.10 -1.63
C ARG A 177 9.42 -28.14 -1.32
N HIS A 178 9.98 -27.52 -2.35
CA HIS A 178 11.09 -26.60 -2.20
C HIS A 178 10.68 -25.34 -1.39
N PRO A 179 11.42 -24.95 -0.34
CA PRO A 179 11.05 -23.84 0.53
C PRO A 179 10.95 -22.49 -0.19
N LEU A 180 11.79 -22.24 -1.20
CA LEU A 180 11.73 -21.00 -1.99
C LEU A 180 10.45 -20.90 -2.82
N THR A 181 9.85 -22.02 -3.25
CA THR A 181 8.53 -22.00 -3.93
C THR A 181 7.46 -21.42 -3.01
N GLY A 182 7.42 -21.88 -1.76
CA GLY A 182 6.48 -21.37 -0.75
C GLY A 182 6.75 -19.91 -0.39
N MET A 183 8.01 -19.54 -0.19
CA MET A 183 8.42 -18.19 0.14
C MET A 183 8.04 -17.18 -0.95
N PHE A 184 8.28 -17.52 -2.21
CA PHE A 184 7.94 -16.63 -3.34
C PHE A 184 6.43 -16.55 -3.56
N ALA A 185 5.68 -17.65 -3.35
CA ALA A 185 4.22 -17.61 -3.37
C ALA A 185 3.67 -16.67 -2.29
N ALA A 186 4.16 -16.78 -1.05
CA ALA A 186 3.78 -15.89 0.03
C ALA A 186 4.15 -14.43 -0.25
N TYR A 187 5.37 -14.19 -0.74
CA TYR A 187 5.84 -12.85 -1.08
C TYR A 187 5.03 -12.25 -2.24
N ALA A 188 4.63 -13.04 -3.23
CA ALA A 188 3.72 -12.58 -4.28
C ALA A 188 2.36 -12.17 -3.71
N GLY A 189 1.79 -12.95 -2.79
CA GLY A 189 0.54 -12.60 -2.12
C GLY A 189 0.65 -11.29 -1.34
N VAL A 190 1.70 -11.12 -0.52
CA VAL A 190 1.88 -9.93 0.31
C VAL A 190 2.28 -8.71 -0.52
N ALA A 191 3.22 -8.83 -1.47
CA ALA A 191 3.78 -7.69 -2.19
C ALA A 191 3.03 -7.36 -3.47
N ALA A 192 2.82 -8.34 -4.37
CA ALA A 192 2.07 -8.12 -5.61
C ALA A 192 0.56 -8.02 -5.36
N GLY A 193 0.04 -8.70 -4.35
CA GLY A 193 -1.34 -8.62 -3.91
C GLY A 193 -1.62 -7.50 -2.88
N PHE A 194 -0.70 -6.57 -2.66
CA PHE A 194 -0.74 -5.57 -1.57
C PHE A 194 -2.03 -4.75 -1.51
N SER A 195 -2.60 -4.43 -2.65
CA SER A 195 -3.87 -3.69 -2.73
C SER A 195 -5.08 -4.57 -3.06
N ALA A 196 -5.00 -5.88 -2.79
CA ALA A 196 -6.17 -6.75 -2.73
C ALA A 196 -6.44 -7.10 -1.27
N ASN A 197 -7.71 -7.10 -0.86
CA ASN A 197 -8.05 -7.42 0.52
C ASN A 197 -9.51 -7.80 0.67
N ILE A 198 -9.82 -8.57 1.72
CA ILE A 198 -11.19 -8.91 2.13
C ILE A 198 -11.62 -8.18 3.40
N ILE A 199 -10.69 -7.47 4.04
CA ILE A 199 -10.90 -6.67 5.25
C ILE A 199 -10.37 -5.27 4.97
N ILE A 200 -11.15 -4.25 5.31
CA ILE A 200 -10.68 -2.87 5.22
C ILE A 200 -9.56 -2.67 6.24
N SER A 201 -8.45 -2.13 5.79
CA SER A 201 -7.20 -2.05 6.54
C SER A 201 -6.73 -0.60 6.73
N MET A 202 -5.63 -0.44 7.46
CA MET A 202 -4.97 0.85 7.63
C MET A 202 -4.58 1.47 6.27
N SER A 203 -4.13 0.67 5.30
CA SER A 203 -3.75 1.17 3.98
C SER A 203 -4.92 1.79 3.21
N ASP A 204 -6.14 1.27 3.42
CA ASP A 204 -7.36 1.83 2.82
C ASP A 204 -7.69 3.20 3.40
N ALA A 205 -7.60 3.34 4.73
CA ALA A 205 -7.77 4.62 5.41
C ALA A 205 -6.70 5.65 4.98
N LEU A 206 -5.45 5.19 4.84
CA LEU A 206 -4.34 6.03 4.42
C LEU A 206 -4.52 6.59 3.01
N VAL A 207 -4.82 5.74 2.02
CA VAL A 207 -4.99 6.22 0.63
C VAL A 207 -6.25 7.08 0.48
N ALA A 208 -7.35 6.74 1.16
CA ALA A 208 -8.55 7.56 1.19
C ALA A 208 -8.27 8.96 1.80
N GLY A 209 -7.43 9.01 2.84
CA GLY A 209 -7.00 10.26 3.47
C GLY A 209 -6.26 11.22 2.54
N PHE A 210 -5.60 10.74 1.48
CA PHE A 210 -5.03 11.58 0.42
C PHE A 210 -6.02 11.85 -0.71
N THR A 211 -6.83 10.85 -1.07
CA THR A 211 -7.75 10.92 -2.21
C THR A 211 -8.88 11.93 -1.95
N ILE A 212 -9.49 11.90 -0.75
CA ILE A 212 -10.62 12.77 -0.42
C ILE A 212 -10.23 14.25 -0.48
N PRO A 213 -9.15 14.73 0.18
CA PRO A 213 -8.72 16.12 0.05
C PRO A 213 -8.32 16.51 -1.38
N ALA A 214 -7.77 15.57 -2.16
CA ALA A 214 -7.46 15.81 -3.56
C ALA A 214 -8.72 16.00 -4.42
N ALA A 215 -9.77 15.22 -4.17
CA ALA A 215 -11.07 15.39 -4.81
C ALA A 215 -11.73 16.73 -4.46
N GLN A 216 -11.58 17.16 -3.21
CA GLN A 216 -12.12 18.44 -2.72
C GLN A 216 -11.48 19.68 -3.37
N ILE A 217 -10.39 19.53 -4.13
CA ILE A 217 -9.82 20.59 -4.97
C ILE A 217 -10.82 21.02 -6.06
N ILE A 218 -11.58 20.06 -6.62
CA ILE A 218 -12.56 20.29 -7.69
C ILE A 218 -13.98 20.38 -7.12
N GLU A 219 -14.32 19.54 -6.16
CA GLU A 219 -15.65 19.48 -5.55
C GLU A 219 -15.52 19.54 -4.03
N ALA A 220 -15.62 20.75 -3.45
CA ALA A 220 -15.42 20.99 -2.02
C ALA A 220 -16.35 20.16 -1.12
N SER A 221 -17.53 19.76 -1.63
CA SER A 221 -18.50 18.92 -0.93
C SER A 221 -18.21 17.41 -1.05
N TYR A 222 -17.16 17.00 -1.77
CA TYR A 222 -16.86 15.58 -1.96
C TYR A 222 -16.61 14.87 -0.62
N ILE A 223 -17.40 13.83 -0.38
CA ILE A 223 -17.31 12.98 0.82
C ILE A 223 -17.19 11.54 0.38
N SER A 224 -16.31 10.79 1.00
CA SER A 224 -16.15 9.35 0.79
C SER A 224 -15.55 8.68 2.02
N THR A 225 -15.36 7.37 1.97
CA THR A 225 -14.89 6.55 3.09
C THR A 225 -13.74 5.63 2.66
N PRO A 226 -12.99 5.05 3.59
CA PRO A 226 -11.99 4.01 3.28
C PRO A 226 -12.54 2.80 2.51
N ALA A 227 -13.87 2.61 2.51
CA ALA A 227 -14.53 1.52 1.81
C ALA A 227 -14.76 1.77 0.31
N MET A 228 -14.35 2.93 -0.24
CA MET A 228 -14.63 3.31 -1.63
C MET A 228 -14.12 2.31 -2.69
N ASN A 229 -13.18 1.42 -2.36
CA ASN A 229 -12.70 0.37 -3.27
C ASN A 229 -13.03 -1.06 -2.82
N TYR A 230 -13.81 -1.24 -1.75
CA TYR A 230 -13.95 -2.52 -1.04
C TYR A 230 -14.42 -3.69 -1.91
N TYR A 231 -15.40 -3.49 -2.79
CA TYR A 231 -15.91 -4.56 -3.65
C TYR A 231 -14.86 -5.02 -4.66
N PHE A 232 -14.13 -4.08 -5.23
CA PHE A 232 -13.04 -4.40 -6.14
C PHE A 232 -11.88 -5.13 -5.41
N LEU A 233 -11.56 -4.74 -4.17
CA LEU A 233 -10.53 -5.41 -3.37
C LEU A 233 -10.89 -6.87 -3.07
N CYS A 234 -12.16 -7.14 -2.74
CA CYS A 234 -12.66 -8.50 -2.52
C CYS A 234 -12.59 -9.34 -3.80
N ALA A 235 -13.07 -8.81 -4.93
CA ALA A 235 -12.98 -9.48 -6.23
C ALA A 235 -11.52 -9.76 -6.63
N SER A 236 -10.64 -8.78 -6.38
CA SER A 236 -9.19 -8.90 -6.60
C SER A 236 -8.57 -10.02 -5.78
N SER A 237 -8.96 -10.17 -4.52
CA SER A 237 -8.42 -11.21 -3.63
C SER A 237 -8.71 -12.62 -4.17
N VAL A 238 -9.90 -12.84 -4.68
CA VAL A 238 -10.27 -14.11 -5.33
C VAL A 238 -9.48 -14.33 -6.62
N LEU A 239 -9.49 -13.32 -7.51
CA LEU A 239 -8.79 -13.39 -8.80
C LEU A 239 -7.31 -13.65 -8.61
N LEU A 240 -6.62 -12.85 -7.77
CA LEU A 240 -5.19 -12.98 -7.57
C LEU A 240 -4.81 -14.28 -6.86
N THR A 241 -5.67 -14.83 -6.02
CA THR A 241 -5.47 -16.16 -5.42
C THR A 241 -5.42 -17.23 -6.51
N VAL A 242 -6.38 -17.23 -7.44
CA VAL A 242 -6.43 -18.20 -8.54
C VAL A 242 -5.24 -18.02 -9.47
N VAL A 243 -5.00 -16.80 -9.91
CA VAL A 243 -3.93 -16.46 -10.85
C VAL A 243 -2.56 -16.69 -10.22
N GLY A 244 -2.36 -16.31 -8.96
CA GLY A 244 -1.12 -16.53 -8.23
C GLY A 244 -0.82 -18.01 -8.01
N THR A 245 -1.84 -18.82 -7.74
CA THR A 245 -1.72 -20.27 -7.69
C THR A 245 -1.25 -20.83 -9.04
N PHE A 246 -1.88 -20.39 -10.13
CA PHE A 246 -1.47 -20.79 -11.47
C PHE A 246 0.00 -20.41 -11.77
N VAL A 247 0.41 -19.19 -11.45
CA VAL A 247 1.79 -18.72 -11.65
C VAL A 247 2.77 -19.56 -10.83
N THR A 248 2.44 -19.82 -9.56
CA THR A 248 3.27 -20.63 -8.67
C THR A 248 3.47 -22.04 -9.24
N GLU A 249 2.38 -22.74 -9.56
CA GLU A 249 2.45 -24.15 -10.00
C GLU A 249 3.03 -24.30 -11.40
N ARG A 250 2.82 -23.32 -12.30
CA ARG A 250 3.24 -23.43 -13.71
C ARG A 250 4.63 -22.89 -13.99
N TYR A 251 5.08 -21.88 -13.23
CA TYR A 251 6.34 -21.17 -13.52
C TYR A 251 7.37 -21.25 -12.40
N ILE A 252 6.94 -21.18 -11.14
CA ILE A 252 7.86 -21.10 -10.00
C ILE A 252 8.21 -22.50 -9.48
N ALA A 253 7.22 -23.35 -9.22
CA ALA A 253 7.44 -24.70 -8.74
C ALA A 253 8.37 -25.51 -9.68
N PRO A 254 8.17 -25.55 -11.02
CA PRO A 254 9.08 -26.27 -11.90
C PRO A 254 10.52 -25.73 -11.91
N ARG A 255 10.73 -24.49 -11.47
CA ARG A 255 12.05 -23.87 -11.41
C ARG A 255 12.84 -24.26 -10.17
N PHE A 256 12.16 -24.50 -9.05
CA PHE A 256 12.77 -24.75 -7.75
C PHE A 256 12.53 -26.17 -7.25
N ASP A 257 11.31 -26.72 -7.40
CA ASP A 257 10.99 -28.07 -6.92
C ASP A 257 11.93 -29.10 -7.59
N GLY A 258 12.60 -29.91 -6.76
CA GLY A 258 13.59 -30.89 -7.20
C GLY A 258 15.02 -30.36 -7.29
N THR A 259 15.29 -29.08 -7.09
CA THR A 259 16.65 -28.55 -6.93
C THR A 259 17.13 -28.73 -5.49
N PRO A 260 18.45 -28.90 -5.26
CA PRO A 260 18.98 -28.96 -3.90
C PRO A 260 18.84 -27.60 -3.18
N TYR A 261 18.60 -27.64 -1.89
CA TYR A 261 18.59 -26.46 -1.01
C TYR A 261 19.41 -26.75 0.25
N GLU A 262 19.89 -25.71 0.93
CA GLU A 262 20.59 -25.87 2.20
C GLU A 262 19.57 -26.18 3.31
N ASP A 263 19.84 -27.25 4.07
CA ASP A 263 19.07 -27.55 5.28
C ASP A 263 19.44 -26.53 6.35
N THR A 264 18.52 -25.68 6.72
CA THR A 264 18.76 -24.61 7.69
C THR A 264 18.75 -25.10 9.14
N GLY A 265 18.46 -26.38 9.38
CA GLY A 265 18.24 -26.91 10.73
C GLY A 265 17.11 -26.20 11.49
N TYR A 266 16.33 -25.38 10.81
CA TYR A 266 15.23 -24.62 11.41
C TYR A 266 14.06 -25.58 11.64
N ASP A 267 13.75 -25.83 12.91
CA ASP A 267 12.61 -26.67 13.28
C ASP A 267 11.33 -25.97 12.83
N ALA A 268 10.74 -26.45 11.72
CA ALA A 268 9.46 -25.97 11.19
C ALA A 268 8.30 -26.11 12.18
N THR A 269 8.54 -26.79 13.30
CA THR A 269 7.58 -27.16 14.33
C THR A 269 7.54 -26.18 15.50
N ALA A 270 7.95 -24.91 15.36
CA ALA A 270 7.61 -23.90 16.36
C ALA A 270 6.07 -23.78 16.43
N GLU A 271 5.46 -24.86 16.94
CA GLU A 271 4.01 -24.95 17.12
C GLU A 271 3.53 -23.77 17.97
N VAL A 272 2.43 -23.19 17.54
CA VAL A 272 1.66 -22.29 18.40
C VAL A 272 1.44 -22.99 19.73
N THR A 273 1.96 -22.43 20.80
CA THR A 273 1.88 -23.04 22.14
C THR A 273 0.43 -23.24 22.57
N GLY A 274 0.17 -24.16 23.47
CA GLY A 274 -1.19 -24.39 23.99
C GLY A 274 -1.84 -23.12 24.58
N LYS A 275 -1.01 -22.21 25.16
CA LYS A 275 -1.48 -20.91 25.67
C LYS A 275 -1.86 -19.97 24.51
N GLU A 276 -1.07 -19.92 23.45
CA GLU A 276 -1.34 -19.10 22.29
C GLU A 276 -2.56 -19.60 21.51
N LYS A 277 -2.74 -20.93 21.35
CA LYS A 277 -3.95 -21.54 20.77
C LYS A 277 -5.20 -21.12 21.56
N LYS A 278 -5.11 -21.16 22.89
CA LYS A 278 -6.20 -20.70 23.79
C LYS A 278 -6.42 -19.19 23.62
N ALA A 279 -5.36 -18.39 23.58
CA ALA A 279 -5.44 -16.94 23.41
C ALA A 279 -6.08 -16.55 22.07
N LEU A 280 -5.69 -17.20 20.95
CA LEU A 280 -6.32 -17.00 19.65
C LEU A 280 -7.81 -17.36 19.64
N LYS A 281 -8.20 -18.42 20.36
CA LYS A 281 -9.63 -18.79 20.48
C LYS A 281 -10.44 -17.68 21.15
N TYR A 282 -9.95 -17.13 22.28
CA TYR A 282 -10.63 -16.04 22.99
C TYR A 282 -10.57 -14.71 22.19
N ALA A 283 -9.46 -14.42 21.52
CA ALA A 283 -9.37 -13.29 20.60
C ALA A 283 -10.41 -13.42 19.47
N GLY A 284 -10.53 -14.59 18.83
CA GLY A 284 -11.56 -14.84 17.83
C GLY A 284 -12.99 -14.70 18.36
N LEU A 285 -13.23 -15.18 19.60
CA LEU A 285 -14.52 -14.97 20.26
C LEU A 285 -14.81 -13.48 20.50
N SER A 286 -13.82 -12.70 20.91
CA SER A 286 -13.98 -11.26 21.11
C SER A 286 -14.25 -10.51 19.80
N VAL A 287 -13.65 -10.94 18.68
CA VAL A 287 -14.00 -10.43 17.33
C VAL A 287 -15.47 -10.73 17.02
N LEU A 288 -15.92 -11.98 17.26
CA LEU A 288 -17.30 -12.35 17.02
C LEU A 288 -18.27 -11.50 17.86
N VAL A 289 -17.98 -11.33 19.14
CA VAL A 289 -18.80 -10.49 20.04
C VAL A 289 -18.83 -9.04 19.54
N PHE A 290 -17.67 -8.49 19.16
CA PHE A 290 -17.58 -7.12 18.62
C PHE A 290 -18.43 -6.97 17.34
N VAL A 291 -18.29 -7.90 16.39
CA VAL A 291 -19.09 -7.89 15.14
C VAL A 291 -20.59 -7.99 15.44
N VAL A 292 -20.99 -8.88 16.36
CA VAL A 292 -22.41 -9.00 16.76
C VAL A 292 -22.93 -7.70 17.36
N ILE A 293 -22.14 -7.02 18.19
CA ILE A 293 -22.52 -5.71 18.76
C ILE A 293 -22.68 -4.67 17.63
N VAL A 294 -21.70 -4.56 16.71
CA VAL A 294 -21.79 -3.61 15.61
C VAL A 294 -23.00 -3.91 14.72
N VAL A 295 -23.24 -5.18 14.38
CA VAL A 295 -24.42 -5.59 13.60
C VAL A 295 -25.71 -5.24 14.35
N ALA A 296 -25.79 -5.51 15.66
CA ALA A 296 -26.97 -5.15 16.45
C ALA A 296 -27.24 -3.62 16.45
N LEU A 297 -26.20 -2.80 16.44
CA LEU A 297 -26.29 -1.34 16.33
C LEU A 297 -26.69 -0.87 14.93
N CYS A 298 -26.62 -1.74 13.91
CA CYS A 298 -27.07 -1.49 12.54
C CYS A 298 -28.53 -1.87 12.30
N ILE A 299 -29.22 -2.51 13.25
CA ILE A 299 -30.58 -3.04 13.07
C ILE A 299 -31.60 -2.07 13.66
N GLY A 300 -32.70 -1.86 12.91
CA GLY A 300 -33.85 -1.09 13.35
C GLY A 300 -34.10 0.18 12.54
N PRO A 301 -35.29 0.76 12.63
CA PRO A 301 -35.68 1.92 11.84
C PRO A 301 -34.91 3.20 12.20
N ASN A 302 -34.31 3.28 13.40
CA ASN A 302 -33.43 4.35 13.87
C ASN A 302 -32.13 3.74 14.38
N ALA A 303 -31.48 2.92 13.55
CA ALA A 303 -30.25 2.23 13.92
C ALA A 303 -29.17 3.25 14.31
N PHE A 304 -28.47 2.99 15.42
CA PHE A 304 -27.42 3.88 15.92
C PHE A 304 -26.32 4.14 14.89
N MET A 305 -26.02 3.17 14.05
CA MET A 305 -25.00 3.24 13.02
C MET A 305 -25.47 3.87 11.70
N ALA A 306 -26.77 4.14 11.53
CA ALA A 306 -27.32 4.74 10.32
C ALA A 306 -27.10 6.26 10.31
N ASP A 307 -27.20 6.82 9.14
CA ASP A 307 -27.29 8.25 8.90
C ASP A 307 -28.62 8.78 9.47
N THR A 308 -28.57 9.83 10.23
CA THR A 308 -29.74 10.41 10.93
C THR A 308 -30.75 11.06 9.98
N GLU A 309 -30.32 11.50 8.79
CA GLU A 309 -31.18 12.16 7.81
C GLU A 309 -31.79 11.18 6.82
N THR A 310 -30.98 10.23 6.32
CA THR A 310 -31.40 9.31 5.27
C THR A 310 -31.80 7.92 5.78
N GLY A 311 -31.45 7.57 7.04
CA GLY A 311 -31.61 6.23 7.57
C GLY A 311 -30.70 5.19 6.94
N SER A 312 -29.80 5.57 6.04
CA SER A 312 -28.92 4.67 5.30
C SER A 312 -27.68 4.30 6.09
N LEU A 313 -27.33 3.02 6.10
CA LEU A 313 -26.06 2.53 6.69
C LEU A 313 -24.86 2.77 5.78
N VAL A 314 -25.08 2.94 4.48
CA VAL A 314 -24.02 3.08 3.46
C VAL A 314 -23.81 4.52 3.00
N SER A 315 -24.57 5.47 3.55
CA SER A 315 -24.31 6.91 3.36
C SER A 315 -22.93 7.25 3.95
N SER A 316 -22.17 8.13 3.28
CA SER A 316 -20.88 8.63 3.79
C SER A 316 -21.02 9.31 5.16
N ASN A 317 -22.20 9.88 5.46
CA ASN A 317 -22.53 10.54 6.73
C ASN A 317 -23.05 9.56 7.79
N SER A 318 -23.28 8.28 7.47
CA SER A 318 -23.69 7.31 8.47
C SER A 318 -22.62 7.13 9.54
N THR A 319 -23.03 6.89 10.77
CA THR A 319 -22.10 6.60 11.87
C THR A 319 -21.22 5.39 11.55
N LEU A 320 -21.73 4.40 10.79
CA LEU A 320 -20.97 3.24 10.34
C LEU A 320 -19.82 3.63 9.41
N MET A 321 -20.09 4.45 8.40
CA MET A 321 -19.08 4.82 7.40
C MET A 321 -18.14 5.90 7.93
N ALA A 322 -18.66 6.96 8.55
CA ALA A 322 -17.84 8.01 9.17
C ALA A 322 -17.00 7.48 10.35
N GLY A 323 -17.54 6.51 11.11
CA GLY A 323 -16.85 5.84 12.22
C GLY A 323 -15.99 4.65 11.83
N MET A 324 -15.74 4.41 10.53
CA MET A 324 -15.03 3.21 10.07
C MET A 324 -13.63 3.07 10.65
N VAL A 325 -12.87 4.15 10.74
CA VAL A 325 -11.50 4.12 11.31
C VAL A 325 -11.49 3.71 12.79
N PRO A 326 -12.28 4.32 13.68
CA PRO A 326 -12.44 3.81 15.05
C PRO A 326 -12.91 2.36 15.13
N LEU A 327 -13.83 1.94 14.26
CA LEU A 327 -14.31 0.54 14.25
C LEU A 327 -13.20 -0.43 13.84
N ILE A 328 -12.38 -0.11 12.84
CA ILE A 328 -11.19 -0.89 12.47
C ILE A 328 -10.20 -0.93 13.64
N THR A 329 -9.96 0.21 14.29
CA THR A 329 -9.08 0.27 15.47
C THR A 329 -9.54 -0.69 16.56
N LEU A 330 -10.83 -0.68 16.91
CA LEU A 330 -11.40 -1.55 17.91
C LEU A 330 -11.42 -3.03 17.50
N LEU A 331 -11.61 -3.31 16.20
CA LEU A 331 -11.55 -4.65 15.63
C LEU A 331 -10.20 -5.33 15.84
N PHE A 332 -9.12 -4.57 15.92
CA PHE A 332 -7.78 -5.09 16.21
C PHE A 332 -7.38 -4.92 17.68
N PHE A 333 -7.76 -3.81 18.31
CA PHE A 333 -7.40 -3.51 19.69
C PHE A 333 -8.00 -4.50 20.68
N ILE A 334 -9.32 -4.73 20.60
CA ILE A 334 -10.03 -5.62 21.54
C ILE A 334 -9.45 -7.03 21.50
N PRO A 335 -9.35 -7.72 20.34
CA PRO A 335 -8.77 -9.06 20.30
C PRO A 335 -7.27 -9.06 20.63
N GLY A 336 -6.53 -7.99 20.33
CA GLY A 336 -5.13 -7.83 20.74
C GLY A 336 -4.96 -7.84 22.26
N VAL A 337 -5.77 -7.06 22.97
CA VAL A 337 -5.77 -7.05 24.44
C VAL A 337 -6.20 -8.41 25.00
N VAL A 338 -7.30 -9.00 24.51
CA VAL A 338 -7.78 -10.32 24.94
C VAL A 338 -6.71 -11.40 24.73
N TYR A 339 -6.08 -11.41 23.55
CA TYR A 339 -4.97 -12.30 23.26
C TYR A 339 -3.82 -12.10 24.27
N GLY A 340 -3.41 -10.87 24.49
CA GLY A 340 -2.30 -10.52 25.38
C GLY A 340 -2.53 -10.97 26.82
N VAL A 341 -3.74 -10.77 27.34
CA VAL A 341 -4.13 -11.20 28.69
C VAL A 341 -4.12 -12.73 28.78
N VAL A 342 -4.75 -13.43 27.83
CA VAL A 342 -4.84 -14.90 27.87
C VAL A 342 -3.48 -15.57 27.62
N ALA A 343 -2.65 -15.00 26.76
CA ALA A 343 -1.27 -15.46 26.53
C ALA A 343 -0.32 -15.12 27.70
N GLY A 344 -0.76 -14.24 28.63
CA GLY A 344 0.03 -13.82 29.79
C GLY A 344 1.08 -12.75 29.48
N LYS A 345 0.97 -12.10 28.33
CA LYS A 345 1.84 -10.99 27.88
C LYS A 345 1.37 -9.64 28.44
N ILE A 346 0.09 -9.49 28.70
CA ILE A 346 -0.52 -8.33 29.36
C ILE A 346 -0.95 -8.77 30.75
N LYS A 347 -0.41 -8.13 31.79
CA LYS A 347 -0.70 -8.39 33.19
C LYS A 347 -1.29 -7.18 33.90
N SER A 348 -1.10 -6.00 33.33
CA SER A 348 -1.54 -4.71 33.87
C SER A 348 -1.91 -3.74 32.77
N ASP A 349 -2.56 -2.64 33.13
CA ASP A 349 -2.80 -1.48 32.28
C ASP A 349 -1.50 -0.84 31.77
N LYS A 350 -0.42 -0.90 32.57
CA LYS A 350 0.93 -0.41 32.16
C LYS A 350 1.48 -1.19 30.98
N ASP A 351 1.22 -2.50 30.89
CA ASP A 351 1.67 -3.31 29.77
C ASP A 351 0.92 -2.92 28.49
N VAL A 352 -0.39 -2.62 28.58
CA VAL A 352 -1.17 -2.10 27.44
C VAL A 352 -0.60 -0.76 27.00
N ALA A 353 -0.34 0.16 27.94
CA ALA A 353 0.23 1.46 27.65
C ALA A 353 1.62 1.33 26.98
N ALA A 354 2.48 0.44 27.47
CA ALA A 354 3.80 0.18 26.88
C ALA A 354 3.71 -0.33 25.44
N LEU A 355 2.79 -1.26 25.16
CA LEU A 355 2.54 -1.76 23.80
C LEU A 355 2.05 -0.65 22.85
N LEU A 356 1.18 0.24 23.34
CA LEU A 356 0.70 1.40 22.57
C LEU A 356 1.84 2.40 22.32
N TYR A 357 2.69 2.68 23.32
CA TYR A 357 3.86 3.56 23.14
C TYR A 357 4.83 2.98 22.11
N ASP A 358 5.10 1.68 22.15
CA ASP A 358 5.97 1.00 21.19
C ASP A 358 5.37 1.01 19.77
N SER A 359 4.06 0.82 19.64
CA SER A 359 3.34 0.93 18.38
C SER A 359 3.47 2.33 17.76
N ILE A 360 3.22 3.38 18.53
CA ILE A 360 3.28 4.78 18.04
C ILE A 360 4.73 5.23 17.84
N SER A 361 5.69 4.77 18.63
CA SER A 361 7.11 5.14 18.46
C SER A 361 7.63 4.74 17.08
N GLY A 362 7.16 3.62 16.51
CA GLY A 362 7.45 3.22 15.15
C GLY A 362 6.91 4.15 14.07
N MET A 363 5.99 5.06 14.40
CA MET A 363 5.36 5.98 13.46
C MET A 363 6.09 7.33 13.32
N GLY A 364 7.26 7.50 13.95
CA GLY A 364 8.00 8.76 13.93
C GLY A 364 8.32 9.26 12.51
N SER A 365 8.77 8.38 11.62
CA SER A 365 9.04 8.72 10.22
C SER A 365 7.77 9.14 9.47
N TYR A 366 6.65 8.49 9.74
CA TYR A 366 5.34 8.86 9.16
C TYR A 366 4.87 10.22 9.65
N ILE A 367 5.02 10.55 10.93
CA ILE A 367 4.63 11.86 11.50
C ILE A 367 5.41 12.99 10.82
N VAL A 368 6.72 12.81 10.64
CA VAL A 368 7.58 13.79 9.93
C VAL A 368 7.18 13.90 8.46
N LEU A 369 6.90 12.78 7.80
CA LEU A 369 6.39 12.77 6.43
C LEU A 369 5.04 13.49 6.32
N ALA A 370 4.11 13.26 7.25
CA ALA A 370 2.80 13.89 7.28
C ALA A 370 2.91 15.42 7.48
N PHE A 371 3.86 15.89 8.31
CA PHE A 371 4.18 17.31 8.41
C PHE A 371 4.60 17.88 7.05
N ALA A 372 5.56 17.24 6.41
CA ALA A 372 6.08 17.70 5.13
C ALA A 372 5.01 17.67 4.02
N ALA A 373 4.25 16.59 3.91
CA ALA A 373 3.17 16.44 2.93
C ALA A 373 2.01 17.41 3.18
N GLY A 374 1.65 17.66 4.45
CA GLY A 374 0.61 18.61 4.83
C GLY A 374 0.95 20.04 4.40
N GLN A 375 2.20 20.48 4.62
CA GLN A 375 2.63 21.80 4.14
C GLN A 375 2.65 21.88 2.59
N PHE A 376 3.15 20.83 1.92
CA PHE A 376 3.12 20.76 0.45
C PHE A 376 1.70 20.93 -0.09
N LEU A 377 0.75 20.16 0.43
CA LEU A 377 -0.65 20.20 -0.02
C LEU A 377 -1.27 21.59 0.22
N ALA A 378 -1.00 22.19 1.39
CA ALA A 378 -1.48 23.53 1.70
C ALA A 378 -0.92 24.58 0.74
N LEU A 379 0.39 24.56 0.43
CA LEU A 379 1.02 25.47 -0.53
C LEU A 379 0.50 25.22 -1.97
N PHE A 380 0.34 23.95 -2.37
CA PHE A 380 -0.13 23.58 -3.70
C PHE A 380 -1.57 24.05 -3.93
N ASN A 381 -2.43 23.94 -2.92
CA ASN A 381 -3.81 24.44 -2.98
C ASN A 381 -3.84 25.99 -2.93
N ALA A 382 -3.10 26.62 -2.01
CA ALA A 382 -3.07 28.08 -1.88
C ALA A 382 -2.53 28.79 -3.14
N SER A 383 -1.67 28.11 -3.93
CA SER A 383 -1.16 28.63 -5.20
C SER A 383 -2.17 28.53 -6.36
N ASN A 384 -3.28 27.80 -6.23
CA ASN A 384 -4.17 27.36 -7.30
C ASN A 384 -3.48 26.52 -8.41
N LEU A 385 -2.21 26.16 -8.24
CA LEU A 385 -1.49 25.34 -9.24
C LEU A 385 -2.11 23.96 -9.38
N SER A 386 -2.67 23.40 -8.30
CA SER A 386 -3.39 22.12 -8.34
C SER A 386 -4.57 22.16 -9.30
N SER A 387 -5.43 23.17 -9.19
CA SER A 387 -6.60 23.37 -10.07
C SER A 387 -6.19 23.67 -11.51
N LEU A 388 -5.21 24.57 -11.71
CA LEU A 388 -4.69 24.89 -13.05
C LEU A 388 -4.10 23.66 -13.73
N LEU A 389 -3.28 22.88 -13.02
CA LEU A 389 -2.67 21.67 -13.56
C LEU A 389 -3.73 20.61 -13.89
N ALA A 390 -4.78 20.49 -13.06
CA ALA A 390 -5.88 19.57 -13.32
C ALA A 390 -6.66 19.96 -14.59
N ILE A 391 -7.04 21.24 -14.74
CA ILE A 391 -7.82 21.73 -15.88
C ILE A 391 -7.00 21.61 -17.17
N ILE A 392 -5.81 22.21 -17.20
CA ILE A 392 -4.93 22.20 -18.39
C ILE A 392 -4.49 20.78 -18.74
N GLY A 393 -4.22 19.95 -17.72
CA GLY A 393 -3.87 18.55 -17.91
C GLY A 393 -5.02 17.71 -18.47
N ALA A 394 -6.25 17.92 -18.01
CA ALA A 394 -7.44 17.26 -18.56
C ALA A 394 -7.68 17.65 -20.02
N GLU A 395 -7.64 18.94 -20.34
CA GLU A 395 -7.76 19.44 -21.72
C GLU A 395 -6.66 18.86 -22.64
N TRP A 396 -5.43 18.77 -22.15
CA TRP A 396 -4.35 18.17 -22.90
C TRP A 396 -4.58 16.69 -23.17
N LEU A 397 -5.04 15.92 -22.18
CA LEU A 397 -5.37 14.49 -22.35
C LEU A 397 -6.50 14.27 -23.36
N GLU A 398 -7.54 15.12 -23.34
CA GLU A 398 -8.61 15.09 -24.32
C GLU A 398 -8.10 15.40 -25.74
N ASN A 399 -7.27 16.46 -25.88
CA ASN A 399 -6.72 16.89 -27.16
C ASN A 399 -5.83 15.84 -27.83
N VAL A 400 -5.08 15.04 -27.03
CA VAL A 400 -4.27 13.94 -27.56
C VAL A 400 -5.08 12.64 -27.73
N GLY A 401 -6.37 12.64 -27.42
CA GLY A 401 -7.27 11.48 -27.52
C GLY A 401 -6.98 10.38 -26.49
N LEU A 402 -6.23 10.68 -25.44
CA LEU A 402 -5.97 9.73 -24.36
C LEU A 402 -7.06 9.83 -23.30
N THR A 403 -8.19 9.21 -23.58
CA THR A 403 -9.39 9.18 -22.73
C THR A 403 -9.91 7.74 -22.60
N GLY A 404 -10.97 7.56 -21.87
CA GLY A 404 -11.61 6.23 -21.74
C GLY A 404 -10.72 5.22 -21.00
N PRO A 405 -10.95 3.92 -21.19
CA PRO A 405 -10.20 2.84 -20.57
C PRO A 405 -8.70 2.87 -20.86
N THR A 406 -8.29 3.42 -22.01
CA THR A 406 -6.87 3.55 -22.39
C THR A 406 -6.11 4.49 -21.46
N LEU A 407 -6.72 5.58 -21.01
CA LEU A 407 -6.17 6.49 -20.01
C LEU A 407 -5.93 5.76 -18.68
N ILE A 408 -6.92 4.99 -18.24
CA ILE A 408 -6.85 4.26 -16.97
C ILE A 408 -5.74 3.20 -17.01
N ILE A 409 -5.62 2.45 -18.11
CA ILE A 409 -4.53 1.49 -18.32
C ILE A 409 -3.17 2.20 -18.32
N ALA A 410 -3.06 3.31 -19.04
CA ALA A 410 -1.82 4.09 -19.08
C ALA A 410 -1.44 4.61 -17.69
N PHE A 411 -2.41 5.02 -16.88
CA PHE A 411 -2.18 5.48 -15.52
C PHE A 411 -1.77 4.33 -14.57
N VAL A 412 -2.34 3.13 -14.72
CA VAL A 412 -1.89 1.93 -13.99
C VAL A 412 -0.41 1.65 -14.30
N LEU A 413 -0.04 1.64 -15.59
CA LEU A 413 1.34 1.38 -16.01
C LEU A 413 2.30 2.49 -15.55
N PHE A 414 1.88 3.75 -15.67
CA PHE A 414 2.65 4.90 -15.17
C PHE A 414 2.90 4.80 -13.67
N SER A 415 1.88 4.49 -12.89
CA SER A 415 1.99 4.30 -11.44
C SER A 415 2.96 3.16 -11.09
N GLY A 416 2.91 2.06 -11.86
CA GLY A 416 3.85 0.95 -11.73
C GLY A 416 5.30 1.35 -12.03
N VAL A 417 5.52 2.18 -13.05
CA VAL A 417 6.87 2.71 -13.36
C VAL A 417 7.37 3.59 -12.22
N ILE A 418 6.54 4.50 -11.70
CA ILE A 418 6.91 5.35 -10.55
C ILE A 418 7.25 4.51 -9.31
N ASN A 419 6.53 3.40 -9.09
CA ASN A 419 6.80 2.50 -7.97
C ASN A 419 8.19 1.85 -8.02
N LEU A 420 8.77 1.69 -9.18
CA LEU A 420 10.16 1.21 -9.31
C LEU A 420 11.19 2.20 -8.75
N PHE A 421 10.84 3.49 -8.61
CA PHE A 421 11.72 4.55 -8.14
C PHE A 421 11.40 5.05 -6.73
N VAL A 422 10.16 4.87 -6.25
CA VAL A 422 9.72 5.32 -4.93
C VAL A 422 8.99 4.18 -4.24
N GLY A 423 9.64 3.49 -3.30
CA GLY A 423 9.13 2.27 -2.66
C GLY A 423 7.97 2.48 -1.68
N SER A 424 7.69 3.73 -1.25
CA SER A 424 6.62 4.04 -0.30
C SER A 424 5.31 4.36 -1.01
N MET A 425 4.27 3.53 -0.81
CA MET A 425 2.92 3.77 -1.34
C MET A 425 2.35 5.12 -0.88
N SER A 426 2.43 5.43 0.40
CA SER A 426 1.87 6.66 0.96
C SER A 426 2.56 7.91 0.42
N ALA A 427 3.89 7.91 0.34
CA ALA A 427 4.66 9.05 -0.17
C ALA A 427 4.34 9.33 -1.65
N LYS A 428 4.24 8.28 -2.48
CA LYS A 428 3.85 8.42 -3.89
C LYS A 428 2.45 8.99 -4.04
N TRP A 429 1.48 8.39 -3.32
CA TRP A 429 0.09 8.81 -3.46
C TRP A 429 -0.13 10.23 -2.92
N ALA A 430 0.57 10.62 -1.87
CA ALA A 430 0.56 11.99 -1.38
C ALA A 430 0.99 13.03 -2.43
N ILE A 431 1.90 12.64 -3.36
CA ILE A 431 2.33 13.49 -4.47
C ILE A 431 1.36 13.37 -5.65
N MET A 432 0.94 12.16 -5.99
CA MET A 432 0.16 11.89 -7.20
C MET A 432 -1.33 12.26 -7.05
N ALA A 433 -1.92 12.03 -5.86
CA ALA A 433 -3.35 12.27 -5.67
C ALA A 433 -3.77 13.73 -5.97
N PRO A 434 -3.09 14.77 -5.45
CA PRO A 434 -3.48 16.16 -5.72
C PRO A 434 -3.40 16.57 -7.19
N ILE A 435 -2.74 15.77 -8.03
CA ILE A 435 -2.59 16.01 -9.47
C ILE A 435 -3.62 15.19 -10.25
N PHE A 436 -3.60 13.87 -10.08
CA PHE A 436 -4.35 12.96 -10.94
C PHE A 436 -5.81 12.80 -10.53
N VAL A 437 -6.14 12.89 -9.23
CA VAL A 437 -7.54 12.80 -8.80
C VAL A 437 -8.37 13.94 -9.38
N PRO A 438 -8.03 15.24 -9.18
CA PRO A 438 -8.79 16.34 -9.77
C PRO A 438 -8.80 16.32 -11.30
N MET A 439 -7.67 15.96 -11.93
CA MET A 439 -7.57 15.85 -13.39
C MET A 439 -8.54 14.80 -13.94
N PHE A 440 -8.63 13.62 -13.33
CA PHE A 440 -9.52 12.55 -13.80
C PHE A 440 -10.98 12.82 -13.44
N MET A 441 -11.25 13.56 -12.35
CA MET A 441 -12.59 14.05 -12.06
C MET A 441 -13.13 14.94 -13.19
N LEU A 442 -12.30 15.82 -13.72
CA LEU A 442 -12.65 16.69 -14.85
C LEU A 442 -12.92 15.91 -16.15
N LEU A 443 -12.32 14.71 -16.28
CA LEU A 443 -12.59 13.77 -17.37
C LEU A 443 -13.79 12.85 -17.08
N GLY A 444 -14.55 13.10 -15.99
CA GLY A 444 -15.75 12.36 -15.62
C GLY A 444 -15.51 11.09 -14.80
N TYR A 445 -14.26 10.80 -14.38
CA TYR A 445 -13.95 9.62 -13.57
C TYR A 445 -14.02 9.92 -12.07
N SER A 446 -14.42 8.90 -11.29
CA SER A 446 -14.49 9.07 -9.85
C SER A 446 -13.10 9.04 -9.19
N PRO A 447 -12.94 9.68 -8.03
CA PRO A 447 -11.74 9.55 -7.20
C PRO A 447 -11.42 8.10 -6.81
N ALA A 448 -12.46 7.27 -6.61
CA ALA A 448 -12.32 5.85 -6.29
C ALA A 448 -11.66 5.06 -7.42
N LEU A 449 -12.01 5.36 -8.69
CA LEU A 449 -11.38 4.72 -9.85
C LEU A 449 -9.91 5.14 -9.98
N THR A 450 -9.64 6.44 -9.84
CA THR A 450 -8.27 6.97 -9.90
C THR A 450 -7.38 6.36 -8.83
N GLN A 451 -7.89 6.28 -7.59
CA GLN A 451 -7.21 5.61 -6.49
C GLN A 451 -6.95 4.13 -6.78
N MET A 452 -7.95 3.41 -7.32
CA MET A 452 -7.81 1.98 -7.59
C MET A 452 -6.80 1.71 -8.71
N ALA A 453 -6.81 2.50 -9.77
CA ALA A 453 -5.84 2.40 -10.85
C ALA A 453 -4.40 2.61 -10.34
N TYR A 454 -4.19 3.63 -9.48
CA TYR A 454 -2.92 3.83 -8.78
C TYR A 454 -2.51 2.59 -7.97
N ARG A 455 -3.42 2.06 -7.16
CA ARG A 455 -3.16 0.92 -6.26
C ARG A 455 -2.77 -0.34 -7.02
N ILE A 456 -3.36 -0.59 -8.19
CA ILE A 456 -2.97 -1.71 -9.06
C ILE A 456 -1.52 -1.52 -9.51
N GLY A 457 -1.18 -0.35 -10.06
CA GLY A 457 0.16 -0.05 -10.55
C GLY A 457 1.23 -0.17 -9.46
N ASP A 458 0.94 0.36 -8.28
CA ASP A 458 1.78 0.25 -7.08
C ASP A 458 2.06 -1.21 -6.72
N SER A 459 1.02 -2.02 -6.60
CA SER A 459 1.11 -3.38 -6.08
C SER A 459 1.85 -4.34 -7.02
N ILE A 460 1.53 -4.31 -8.32
CA ILE A 460 2.09 -5.27 -9.28
C ILE A 460 3.61 -5.16 -9.45
N THR A 461 4.20 -4.04 -9.11
CA THR A 461 5.65 -3.81 -9.25
C THR A 461 6.42 -3.89 -7.94
N ASN A 462 5.75 -3.97 -6.78
CA ASN A 462 6.40 -4.15 -5.48
C ASN A 462 7.39 -5.33 -5.45
N PRO A 463 7.03 -6.55 -5.91
CA PRO A 463 7.90 -7.71 -5.76
C PRO A 463 9.12 -7.68 -6.67
N ILE A 464 9.14 -6.82 -7.70
CA ILE A 464 10.27 -6.65 -8.61
C ILE A 464 11.02 -5.32 -8.39
N SER A 465 10.64 -4.54 -7.37
CA SER A 465 11.32 -3.29 -7.03
C SER A 465 12.40 -3.54 -5.97
N PRO A 466 13.69 -3.36 -6.29
CA PRO A 466 14.78 -3.57 -5.33
C PRO A 466 14.79 -2.54 -4.20
N ILE A 467 14.14 -1.39 -4.39
CA ILE A 467 13.99 -0.34 -3.37
C ILE A 467 12.74 -0.53 -2.50
N PHE A 468 11.94 -1.56 -2.75
CA PHE A 468 10.82 -1.88 -1.89
C PHE A 468 11.31 -2.29 -0.50
N THR A 469 10.76 -1.67 0.54
CA THR A 469 11.26 -1.73 1.93
C THR A 469 11.57 -3.13 2.43
N TYR A 470 10.76 -4.13 2.02
CA TYR A 470 10.91 -5.51 2.51
C TYR A 470 11.72 -6.41 1.57
N PHE A 471 12.16 -5.92 0.43
CA PHE A 471 12.96 -6.71 -0.52
C PHE A 471 14.26 -7.27 0.11
N PRO A 472 15.04 -6.48 0.89
CA PRO A 472 16.23 -6.99 1.57
C PRO A 472 15.93 -8.10 2.59
N VAL A 473 14.77 -8.06 3.24
CA VAL A 473 14.34 -9.09 4.19
C VAL A 473 14.10 -10.41 3.47
N ILE A 474 13.40 -10.38 2.34
CA ILE A 474 13.16 -11.56 1.50
C ILE A 474 14.47 -12.12 0.97
N LEU A 475 15.39 -11.26 0.52
CA LEU A 475 16.72 -11.68 0.07
C LEU A 475 17.50 -12.38 1.19
N ALA A 476 17.46 -11.84 2.42
CA ALA A 476 18.15 -12.44 3.56
C ALA A 476 17.59 -13.83 3.91
N TYR A 477 16.26 -14.01 3.83
CA TYR A 477 15.64 -15.32 4.05
C TYR A 477 15.91 -16.28 2.90
N ALA A 478 15.88 -15.81 1.64
CA ALA A 478 16.16 -16.66 0.47
C ALA A 478 17.59 -17.22 0.50
N LYS A 479 18.56 -16.42 0.93
CA LYS A 479 19.97 -16.84 1.08
C LYS A 479 20.20 -17.94 2.10
N LYS A 480 19.25 -18.18 3.02
CA LYS A 480 19.33 -19.32 3.95
C LYS A 480 19.17 -20.67 3.26
N TYR A 481 18.42 -20.69 2.16
CA TYR A 481 18.13 -21.89 1.39
C TYR A 481 19.02 -22.04 0.14
N ASP A 482 19.52 -20.90 -0.37
CA ASP A 482 20.43 -20.85 -1.52
C ASP A 482 21.36 -19.63 -1.38
N LYS A 483 22.64 -19.89 -1.09
CA LYS A 483 23.66 -18.83 -0.86
C LYS A 483 23.92 -17.96 -2.09
N ASP A 484 23.70 -18.52 -3.28
CA ASP A 484 23.90 -17.83 -4.55
C ASP A 484 22.69 -16.95 -4.94
N MET A 485 21.64 -16.93 -4.09
CA MET A 485 20.46 -16.10 -4.30
C MET A 485 20.83 -14.63 -4.31
N GLY A 486 20.61 -13.99 -5.44
CA GLY A 486 20.85 -12.55 -5.65
C GLY A 486 19.57 -11.76 -5.89
N ILE A 487 19.70 -10.43 -5.89
CA ILE A 487 18.60 -9.50 -6.24
C ILE A 487 17.97 -9.88 -7.57
N GLY A 488 18.80 -10.09 -8.60
CA GLY A 488 18.34 -10.48 -9.93
C GLY A 488 17.60 -11.80 -9.98
N THR A 489 17.97 -12.77 -9.13
CA THR A 489 17.30 -14.09 -9.07
C THR A 489 15.89 -13.95 -8.51
N ILE A 490 15.73 -13.18 -7.41
CA ILE A 490 14.41 -12.91 -6.83
C ILE A 490 13.54 -12.14 -7.82
N MET A 491 14.06 -11.06 -8.42
CA MET A 491 13.31 -10.30 -9.41
C MET A 491 12.87 -11.15 -10.59
N SER A 492 13.76 -12.03 -11.09
CA SER A 492 13.44 -12.98 -12.15
C SER A 492 12.37 -14.00 -11.75
N ALA A 493 12.37 -14.45 -10.50
CA ALA A 493 11.33 -15.34 -9.96
C ALA A 493 10.00 -14.61 -9.75
N MET A 494 10.03 -13.32 -9.38
CA MET A 494 8.83 -12.53 -9.12
C MET A 494 8.20 -11.90 -10.37
N LEU A 495 8.97 -11.78 -11.47
CA LEU A 495 8.50 -11.18 -12.72
C LEU A 495 7.24 -11.84 -13.30
N PRO A 496 7.10 -13.19 -13.34
CA PRO A 496 5.87 -13.84 -13.78
C PRO A 496 4.63 -13.41 -12.98
N TYR A 497 4.78 -13.26 -11.66
CA TYR A 497 3.67 -12.75 -10.83
C TYR A 497 3.33 -11.31 -11.21
N SER A 498 4.31 -10.42 -11.30
CA SER A 498 4.09 -9.02 -11.66
C SER A 498 3.37 -8.88 -13.00
N LEU A 499 3.80 -9.60 -14.03
CA LEU A 499 3.21 -9.52 -15.37
C LEU A 499 1.80 -10.11 -15.42
N VAL A 500 1.61 -11.31 -14.87
CA VAL A 500 0.31 -12.00 -14.95
C VAL A 500 -0.71 -11.31 -14.03
N PHE A 501 -0.30 -10.82 -12.85
CA PHE A 501 -1.16 -10.01 -11.99
C PHE A 501 -1.53 -8.69 -12.66
N ALA A 502 -0.59 -8.01 -13.33
CA ALA A 502 -0.88 -6.80 -14.08
C ALA A 502 -1.98 -7.04 -15.13
N ILE A 503 -1.83 -8.07 -15.95
CA ILE A 503 -2.81 -8.41 -16.99
C ILE A 503 -4.16 -8.77 -16.35
N ALA A 504 -4.18 -9.66 -15.38
CA ALA A 504 -5.41 -10.12 -14.75
C ALA A 504 -6.15 -8.99 -14.04
N TRP A 505 -5.41 -8.12 -13.34
CA TRP A 505 -6.00 -7.01 -12.58
C TRP A 505 -6.49 -5.89 -13.47
N ILE A 506 -5.76 -5.55 -14.54
CA ILE A 506 -6.23 -4.60 -15.56
C ILE A 506 -7.49 -5.13 -16.23
N LEU A 507 -7.55 -6.42 -16.57
CA LEU A 507 -8.76 -7.03 -17.14
C LEU A 507 -9.94 -6.96 -16.16
N LEU A 508 -9.71 -7.24 -14.87
CA LEU A 508 -10.76 -7.07 -13.86
C LEU A 508 -11.23 -5.62 -13.78
N LEU A 509 -10.31 -4.65 -13.79
CA LEU A 509 -10.65 -3.22 -13.76
C LEU A 509 -11.49 -2.83 -14.99
N LEU A 510 -11.12 -3.33 -16.17
CA LEU A 510 -11.89 -3.12 -17.40
C LEU A 510 -13.29 -3.73 -17.31
N VAL A 511 -13.46 -4.90 -16.70
CA VAL A 511 -14.80 -5.48 -16.44
C VAL A 511 -15.62 -4.53 -15.56
N PHE A 512 -15.06 -4.00 -14.48
CA PHE A 512 -15.77 -3.03 -13.63
C PHE A 512 -16.14 -1.76 -14.39
N ILE A 513 -15.24 -1.24 -15.25
CA ILE A 513 -15.51 -0.04 -16.07
C ILE A 513 -16.60 -0.32 -17.09
N VAL A 514 -16.52 -1.40 -17.87
CA VAL A 514 -17.47 -1.72 -18.95
C VAL A 514 -18.88 -1.98 -18.41
N PHE A 515 -18.98 -2.69 -17.30
CA PHE A 515 -20.28 -2.98 -16.67
C PHE A 515 -20.72 -1.92 -15.65
N ASN A 516 -19.95 -0.84 -15.49
CA ASN A 516 -20.20 0.24 -14.53
C ASN A 516 -20.47 -0.29 -13.11
N LEU A 517 -19.68 -1.30 -12.67
CA LEU A 517 -19.83 -1.89 -11.35
C LEU A 517 -19.25 -0.95 -10.28
N PRO A 518 -19.88 -0.80 -9.12
CA PRO A 518 -19.34 0.01 -8.05
C PRO A 518 -18.03 -0.61 -7.52
N LEU A 519 -17.00 0.22 -7.35
CA LEU A 519 -15.71 -0.22 -6.79
C LEU A 519 -15.79 -0.53 -5.31
N GLY A 520 -16.70 0.11 -4.60
CA GLY A 520 -16.92 -0.07 -3.18
C GLY A 520 -18.10 0.76 -2.67
N ILE A 521 -18.19 0.88 -1.36
CA ILE A 521 -19.24 1.67 -0.70
C ILE A 521 -18.96 3.16 -0.94
N GLY A 522 -19.85 3.83 -1.67
CA GLY A 522 -19.64 5.21 -2.10
C GLY A 522 -18.57 5.39 -3.18
N GLY A 523 -18.13 4.30 -3.83
CA GLY A 523 -17.10 4.31 -4.88
C GLY A 523 -17.69 3.89 -6.23
N SER A 524 -18.12 4.84 -7.05
CA SER A 524 -18.56 4.65 -8.44
C SER A 524 -17.37 4.57 -9.41
N ILE A 525 -17.64 4.24 -10.68
CA ILE A 525 -16.64 4.35 -11.76
C ILE A 525 -16.57 5.79 -12.26
N TYR A 526 -17.72 6.39 -12.51
CA TYR A 526 -17.84 7.76 -13.02
C TYR A 526 -18.35 8.70 -11.94
N MET A 527 -18.03 9.99 -12.08
CA MET A 527 -18.65 11.02 -11.26
C MET A 527 -20.16 11.05 -11.54
N THR A 528 -20.97 11.05 -10.50
CA THR A 528 -22.39 11.41 -10.60
C THR A 528 -22.44 12.93 -10.53
N MET A 529 -22.55 13.59 -11.69
CA MET A 529 -22.84 15.03 -11.74
C MET A 529 -24.25 15.32 -11.24
#